data_74df50466e2ad6adea8f29895670817c
#
_entry.id   74df50466e2ad6adea8f29895670817c
#
_cell.length_a   1.000
_cell.length_b   1.000
_cell.length_c   1.000
_cell.angle_alpha   90.00
_cell.angle_beta   90.00
_cell.angle_gamma   90.00
#
_symmetry.space_group_name_H-M   'P 1'
#
loop_
_entity.id
_entity.type
_entity.pdbx_description
1 polymer ?
#
loop_
_entity_poly.entity_id
_entity_poly.type
_entity_poly.pdbx_seq_one_letter_code
_entity_poly.pdbx_strand_id
1 'polypeptide(L)'
;MKEIEVKLRISDVVQTRRRLLEAGFEPEGERVFEENWLYDFPTQTLRQSRSLLRLRKSGDRAIITFKDPPEGNLRYKMRDEIQTEVAEAEVMRDIFRKLGLNETFRYQKYRTAFRIRDESRGHVLLDETPIGPFLELEGATDWIDQAASQLGFSPGDYILKSYVTLFRESCPEQEFEGSAMLFGSTYSQPNPKG
;
A
#
# COMPACT_ATOMS: atom_id res chain seq x y z
N MET A 1 7.91 -3.90 -14.43
CA MET A 1 6.57 -4.53 -14.63
C MET A 1 5.52 -3.47 -14.33
N LYS A 2 4.47 -3.37 -15.15
CA LYS A 2 3.43 -2.34 -14.93
C LYS A 2 2.49 -2.78 -13.82
N GLU A 3 2.43 -2.01 -12.74
CA GLU A 3 1.47 -2.16 -11.64
C GLU A 3 0.25 -1.29 -11.94
N ILE A 4 -0.95 -1.85 -11.82
CA ILE A 4 -2.22 -1.14 -11.93
C ILE A 4 -3.00 -1.45 -10.67
N GLU A 5 -3.36 -0.44 -9.89
CA GLU A 5 -4.03 -0.60 -8.61
C GLU A 5 -5.11 0.45 -8.37
N VAL A 6 -6.09 0.08 -7.54
CA VAL A 6 -6.99 1.01 -6.85
C VAL A 6 -7.11 0.59 -5.39
N LYS A 7 -7.37 1.55 -4.50
CA LYS A 7 -7.72 1.29 -3.10
C LYS A 7 -9.20 1.54 -2.87
N LEU A 8 -9.78 0.78 -1.95
CA LEU A 8 -11.16 0.93 -1.49
C LEU A 8 -11.13 1.04 0.03
N ARG A 9 -11.78 2.04 0.60
CA ARG A 9 -11.90 2.12 2.05
C ARG A 9 -13.00 1.17 2.52
N ILE A 10 -12.70 0.40 3.57
CA ILE A 10 -13.67 -0.48 4.22
C ILE A 10 -13.81 -0.10 5.69
N SER A 11 -14.92 -0.46 6.31
CA SER A 11 -15.19 -0.15 7.72
C SER A 11 -15.04 -1.36 8.64
N ASP A 12 -15.21 -2.56 8.12
CA ASP A 12 -15.22 -3.82 8.88
C ASP A 12 -14.44 -4.92 8.16
N VAL A 13 -13.33 -5.30 8.77
CA VAL A 13 -12.41 -6.34 8.26
C VAL A 13 -13.09 -7.71 8.22
N VAL A 14 -13.85 -8.06 9.26
CA VAL A 14 -14.49 -9.38 9.38
C VAL A 14 -15.58 -9.53 8.33
N GLN A 15 -16.43 -8.52 8.18
CA GLN A 15 -17.49 -8.52 7.17
C GLN A 15 -16.90 -8.51 5.76
N THR A 16 -15.84 -7.72 5.52
CA THR A 16 -15.17 -7.68 4.21
C THR A 16 -14.54 -9.01 3.86
N ARG A 17 -13.87 -9.66 4.81
CA ARG A 17 -13.30 -11.00 4.60
C ARG A 17 -14.40 -12.02 4.24
N ARG A 18 -15.54 -11.96 4.91
CA ARG A 18 -16.69 -12.84 4.56
C ARG A 18 -17.18 -12.58 3.13
N ARG A 19 -17.34 -11.30 2.74
CA ARG A 19 -17.74 -10.94 1.36
C ARG A 19 -16.74 -11.42 0.31
N LEU A 20 -15.44 -11.34 0.59
CA LEU A 20 -14.41 -11.87 -0.30
C LEU A 20 -14.59 -13.37 -0.52
N LEU A 21 -14.81 -14.14 0.56
CA LEU A 21 -15.04 -15.59 0.45
C LEU A 21 -16.34 -15.92 -0.29
N GLU A 22 -17.43 -15.19 -0.02
CA GLU A 22 -18.72 -15.32 -0.71
C GLU A 22 -18.61 -14.99 -2.21
N ALA A 23 -17.72 -14.07 -2.59
CA ALA A 23 -17.41 -13.70 -3.98
C ALA A 23 -16.42 -14.69 -4.65
N GLY A 24 -15.98 -15.74 -3.96
CA GLY A 24 -15.09 -16.78 -4.50
C GLY A 24 -13.60 -16.46 -4.39
N PHE A 25 -13.22 -15.43 -3.65
CA PHE A 25 -11.82 -15.17 -3.35
C PHE A 25 -11.34 -16.06 -2.20
N GLU A 26 -10.22 -16.72 -2.39
CA GLU A 26 -9.56 -17.54 -1.38
C GLU A 26 -8.29 -16.84 -0.87
N PRO A 27 -7.94 -16.93 0.44
CA PRO A 27 -6.70 -16.36 0.94
C PRO A 27 -5.48 -17.10 0.39
N GLU A 28 -4.47 -16.34 -0.07
CA GLU A 28 -3.18 -16.85 -0.52
C GLU A 28 -2.14 -16.83 0.63
N GLY A 29 -2.40 -17.57 1.68
CA GLY A 29 -1.52 -17.62 2.85
C GLY A 29 -2.09 -16.91 4.07
N GLU A 30 -1.21 -16.67 5.04
CA GLU A 30 -1.59 -16.09 6.32
C GLU A 30 -1.60 -14.56 6.27
N ARG A 31 -2.17 -13.95 7.31
CA ARG A 31 -2.10 -12.53 7.59
C ARG A 31 -0.68 -12.16 8.01
N VAL A 32 0.02 -11.36 7.20
CA VAL A 32 1.42 -11.02 7.41
C VAL A 32 1.56 -9.58 7.90
N PHE A 33 2.41 -9.38 8.90
CA PHE A 33 2.83 -8.05 9.31
C PHE A 33 3.89 -7.51 8.35
N GLU A 34 3.66 -6.30 7.84
CA GLU A 34 4.58 -5.59 6.99
C GLU A 34 5.08 -4.30 7.64
N GLU A 35 6.38 -4.12 7.61
CA GLU A 35 7.02 -2.87 7.96
C GLU A 35 7.71 -2.29 6.73
N ASN A 36 7.46 -1.01 6.48
CA ASN A 36 7.88 -0.35 5.26
C ASN A 36 8.63 0.93 5.59
N TRP A 37 9.79 1.12 4.97
CA TRP A 37 10.61 2.33 5.06
C TRP A 37 10.72 2.96 3.67
N LEU A 38 10.38 4.25 3.57
CA LEU A 38 10.56 5.03 2.36
C LEU A 38 11.83 5.85 2.47
N TYR A 39 12.56 5.89 1.38
CA TYR A 39 13.84 6.58 1.28
C TYR A 39 13.83 7.65 0.22
N ASP A 40 14.56 8.73 0.47
CA ASP A 40 14.85 9.77 -0.51
C ASP A 40 16.23 10.39 -0.22
N PHE A 41 16.74 11.13 -1.19
CA PHE A 41 17.90 11.96 -0.99
C PHE A 41 17.55 13.20 -0.15
N PRO A 42 18.53 13.86 0.53
CA PRO A 42 18.28 15.12 1.25
C PRO A 42 17.63 16.20 0.39
N THR A 43 17.89 16.18 -0.91
CA THR A 43 17.28 17.05 -1.92
C THR A 43 15.83 16.71 -2.27
N GLN A 44 15.26 15.63 -1.71
CA GLN A 44 13.91 15.11 -2.00
C GLN A 44 13.69 14.81 -3.50
N THR A 45 14.73 14.34 -4.19
CA THR A 45 14.73 14.10 -5.65
C THR A 45 13.66 13.12 -6.08
N LEU A 46 13.48 12.01 -5.35
CA LEU A 46 12.47 11.01 -5.68
C LEU A 46 11.05 11.56 -5.48
N ARG A 47 10.83 12.30 -4.41
CA ARG A 47 9.54 12.95 -4.15
C ARG A 47 9.21 13.99 -5.24
N GLN A 48 10.16 14.82 -5.63
CA GLN A 48 9.98 15.81 -6.69
C GLN A 48 9.65 15.18 -8.03
N SER A 49 10.29 14.05 -8.37
CA SER A 49 9.99 13.27 -9.56
C SER A 49 8.75 12.36 -9.42
N ARG A 50 8.10 12.34 -8.24
CA ARG A 50 6.98 11.44 -7.92
C ARG A 50 7.33 9.95 -7.99
N SER A 51 8.62 9.62 -7.94
CA SER A 51 9.15 8.26 -7.79
C SER A 51 9.17 7.86 -6.32
N LEU A 52 9.39 6.57 -6.05
CA LEU A 52 9.42 6.06 -4.68
C LEU A 52 10.44 4.93 -4.57
N LEU A 53 11.29 4.99 -3.55
CA LEU A 53 12.15 3.89 -3.12
C LEU A 53 11.66 3.37 -1.77
N ARG A 54 11.33 2.08 -1.71
CA ARG A 54 10.84 1.41 -0.51
C ARG A 54 11.68 0.19 -0.17
N LEU A 55 12.01 0.05 1.09
CA LEU A 55 12.41 -1.23 1.67
C LEU A 55 11.23 -1.75 2.50
N ARG A 56 10.83 -3.00 2.29
CA ARG A 56 9.77 -3.68 3.02
C ARG A 56 10.32 -4.91 3.72
N LYS A 57 9.97 -5.09 4.99
CA LYS A 57 10.08 -6.35 5.69
C LYS A 57 8.69 -6.97 5.84
N SER A 58 8.53 -8.21 5.40
CA SER A 58 7.29 -8.97 5.43
C SER A 58 7.58 -10.39 5.90
N GLY A 59 7.32 -10.67 7.18
CA GLY A 59 7.82 -11.88 7.82
C GLY A 59 9.35 -11.93 7.79
N ASP A 60 9.91 -13.02 7.24
CA ASP A 60 11.35 -13.22 7.09
C ASP A 60 11.91 -12.64 5.77
N ARG A 61 11.05 -12.11 4.89
CA ARG A 61 11.47 -11.57 3.59
C ARG A 61 11.72 -10.08 3.68
N ALA A 62 12.78 -9.62 3.01
CA ALA A 62 13.06 -8.22 2.79
C ALA A 62 13.07 -7.91 1.30
N ILE A 63 12.35 -6.86 0.88
CA ILE A 63 12.13 -6.52 -0.53
C ILE A 63 12.44 -5.04 -0.74
N ILE A 64 13.30 -4.75 -1.69
CA ILE A 64 13.49 -3.39 -2.21
C ILE A 64 12.59 -3.20 -3.41
N THR A 65 11.89 -2.08 -3.44
CA THR A 65 11.01 -1.69 -4.55
C THR A 65 11.33 -0.27 -4.99
N PHE A 66 11.52 -0.08 -6.27
CA PHE A 66 11.50 1.24 -6.89
C PHE A 66 10.27 1.36 -7.77
N LYS A 67 9.53 2.47 -7.59
CA LYS A 67 8.33 2.78 -8.38
C LYS A 67 8.54 4.08 -9.13
N ASP A 68 8.35 4.04 -10.44
CA ASP A 68 8.37 5.21 -11.29
C ASP A 68 7.21 6.19 -10.98
N PRO A 69 7.25 7.42 -11.50
CA PRO A 69 6.13 8.35 -11.42
C PRO A 69 4.84 7.70 -11.92
N PRO A 70 3.69 7.95 -11.28
CA PRO A 70 2.43 7.42 -11.77
C PRO A 70 2.09 8.02 -13.14
N GLU A 71 1.61 7.20 -14.04
CA GLU A 71 1.08 7.64 -15.33
C GLU A 71 -0.19 8.48 -15.13
N GLY A 72 -0.45 9.37 -16.09
CA GLY A 72 -1.61 10.26 -16.06
C GLY A 72 -2.92 9.54 -16.37
N ASN A 73 -3.39 8.68 -15.47
CA ASN A 73 -4.69 8.04 -15.56
C ASN A 73 -5.55 8.52 -14.38
N LEU A 74 -6.78 8.95 -14.65
CA LEU A 74 -7.70 9.48 -13.63
C LEU A 74 -8.51 8.39 -12.91
N ARG A 75 -8.52 7.16 -13.43
CA ARG A 75 -9.36 6.08 -12.90
C ARG A 75 -8.56 5.01 -12.15
N TYR A 76 -7.32 4.78 -12.57
CA TYR A 76 -6.43 3.79 -11.97
C TYR A 76 -5.09 4.42 -11.68
N LYS A 77 -4.43 3.97 -10.63
CA LYS A 77 -3.03 4.30 -10.39
C LYS A 77 -2.17 3.30 -11.13
N MET A 78 -1.42 3.79 -12.09
CA MET A 78 -0.56 3.01 -12.98
C MET A 78 0.87 3.50 -12.88
N ARG A 79 1.84 2.60 -12.73
CA ARG A 79 3.27 2.93 -12.74
C ARG A 79 4.13 1.71 -13.03
N ASP A 80 5.32 1.93 -13.56
CA ASP A 80 6.31 0.87 -13.63
C ASP A 80 6.93 0.62 -12.26
N GLU A 81 7.12 -0.66 -11.94
CA GLU A 81 7.71 -1.11 -10.70
C GLU A 81 8.80 -2.13 -10.99
N ILE A 82 9.94 -1.97 -10.32
CA ILE A 82 11.00 -2.97 -10.23
C ILE A 82 11.24 -3.32 -8.77
N GLN A 83 11.37 -4.59 -8.48
CA GLN A 83 11.63 -5.07 -7.12
C GLN A 83 12.54 -6.28 -7.09
N THR A 84 13.24 -6.44 -5.99
CA THR A 84 14.07 -7.61 -5.72
C THR A 84 14.11 -7.92 -4.23
N GLU A 85 14.28 -9.18 -3.90
CA GLU A 85 14.54 -9.59 -2.51
C GLU A 85 15.99 -9.31 -2.13
N VAL A 86 16.18 -8.99 -0.87
CA VAL A 86 17.50 -8.84 -0.24
C VAL A 86 17.56 -9.74 1.00
N ALA A 87 18.75 -10.22 1.34
CA ALA A 87 18.90 -11.17 2.43
C ALA A 87 18.52 -10.56 3.80
N GLU A 88 18.94 -9.31 4.04
CA GLU A 88 18.81 -8.67 5.35
C GLU A 88 18.36 -7.20 5.21
N ALA A 89 17.19 -6.88 5.78
CA ALA A 89 16.65 -5.51 5.75
C ALA A 89 17.57 -4.51 6.45
N GLU A 90 18.14 -4.84 7.61
CA GLU A 90 18.99 -3.92 8.38
C GLU A 90 20.28 -3.60 7.63
N VAL A 91 20.91 -4.59 7.01
CA VAL A 91 22.11 -4.37 6.17
C VAL A 91 21.78 -3.44 5.02
N MET A 92 20.61 -3.62 4.39
CA MET A 92 20.19 -2.75 3.29
C MET A 92 19.90 -1.32 3.74
N ARG A 93 19.33 -1.13 4.94
CA ARG A 93 19.15 0.19 5.55
C ARG A 93 20.48 0.90 5.76
N ASP A 94 21.51 0.17 6.22
CA ASP A 94 22.86 0.71 6.41
C ASP A 94 23.51 1.10 5.08
N ILE A 95 23.32 0.28 4.03
CA ILE A 95 23.78 0.61 2.67
C ILE A 95 23.11 1.91 2.19
N PHE A 96 21.79 2.04 2.31
CA PHE A 96 21.08 3.26 1.90
C PHE A 96 21.58 4.50 2.64
N ARG A 97 21.83 4.40 3.95
CA ARG A 97 22.42 5.50 4.74
C ARG A 97 23.80 5.88 4.24
N LYS A 98 24.65 4.90 3.91
CA LYS A 98 26.00 5.14 3.37
C LYS A 98 25.97 5.73 1.96
N LEU A 99 24.94 5.48 1.18
CA LEU A 99 24.69 6.12 -0.12
C LEU A 99 24.10 7.53 0.00
N GLY A 100 23.85 8.03 1.22
CA GLY A 100 23.31 9.36 1.46
C GLY A 100 21.78 9.45 1.37
N LEU A 101 21.10 8.33 1.38
CA LEU A 101 19.64 8.30 1.45
C LEU A 101 19.15 8.43 2.89
N ASN A 102 18.11 9.22 3.11
CA ASN A 102 17.43 9.38 4.37
C ASN A 102 16.11 8.59 4.39
N GLU A 103 15.76 8.04 5.54
CA GLU A 103 14.42 7.53 5.79
C GLU A 103 13.47 8.72 5.90
N THR A 104 12.48 8.80 5.02
CA THR A 104 11.55 9.93 4.95
C THR A 104 10.17 9.61 5.53
N PHE A 105 9.82 8.33 5.59
CA PHE A 105 8.56 7.86 6.15
C PHE A 105 8.66 6.38 6.50
N ARG A 106 8.06 5.99 7.63
CA ARG A 106 7.92 4.60 8.06
C ARG A 106 6.46 4.26 8.28
N TYR A 107 6.01 3.08 7.80
CA TYR A 107 4.64 2.65 8.06
C TYR A 107 4.52 1.15 8.24
N GLN A 108 3.51 0.77 9.00
CA GLN A 108 3.16 -0.60 9.29
C GLN A 108 1.76 -0.92 8.79
N LYS A 109 1.56 -2.16 8.41
CA LYS A 109 0.24 -2.72 8.12
C LYS A 109 0.26 -4.23 8.33
N TYR A 110 -0.91 -4.81 8.54
CA TYR A 110 -1.12 -6.23 8.30
C TYR A 110 -1.75 -6.39 6.93
N ARG A 111 -1.31 -7.41 6.19
CA ARG A 111 -1.79 -7.73 4.85
C ARG A 111 -2.23 -9.19 4.75
N THR A 112 -3.39 -9.43 4.14
CA THR A 112 -3.82 -10.74 3.69
C THR A 112 -4.09 -10.65 2.20
N ALA A 113 -3.43 -11.50 1.40
CA ALA A 113 -3.69 -11.59 -0.03
C ALA A 113 -4.83 -12.57 -0.30
N PHE A 114 -5.65 -12.26 -1.32
CA PHE A 114 -6.76 -13.09 -1.78
C PHE A 114 -6.74 -13.18 -3.30
N ARG A 115 -7.09 -14.35 -3.83
CA ARG A 115 -7.20 -14.60 -5.27
C ARG A 115 -8.39 -15.52 -5.58
N ILE A 116 -8.97 -15.39 -6.74
CA ILE A 116 -9.87 -16.40 -7.28
C ILE A 116 -9.01 -17.52 -7.86
N ARG A 117 -9.37 -18.79 -7.56
CA ARG A 117 -8.64 -19.94 -8.10
C ARG A 117 -8.59 -19.90 -9.63
N ASP A 118 -7.44 -20.24 -10.19
CA ASP A 118 -7.18 -20.24 -11.64
C ASP A 118 -7.31 -18.87 -12.35
N GLU A 119 -7.44 -17.76 -11.58
CA GLU A 119 -7.46 -16.41 -12.10
C GLU A 119 -6.09 -15.74 -11.92
N SER A 120 -5.47 -15.32 -13.01
CA SER A 120 -4.14 -14.69 -13.03
C SER A 120 -4.15 -13.19 -13.35
N ARG A 121 -5.32 -12.64 -13.71
CA ARG A 121 -5.43 -11.22 -14.13
C ARG A 121 -5.31 -10.22 -12.99
N GLY A 122 -5.50 -10.68 -11.75
CA GLY A 122 -5.42 -9.79 -10.59
C GLY A 122 -5.59 -10.51 -9.26
N HIS A 123 -5.44 -9.74 -8.20
CA HIS A 123 -5.64 -10.19 -6.81
C HIS A 123 -6.14 -9.05 -5.92
N VAL A 124 -6.64 -9.40 -4.76
CA VAL A 124 -7.14 -8.47 -3.75
C VAL A 124 -6.24 -8.56 -2.52
N LEU A 125 -5.80 -7.41 -2.02
CA LEU A 125 -5.03 -7.29 -0.79
C LEU A 125 -5.91 -6.61 0.26
N LEU A 126 -6.15 -7.31 1.37
CA LEU A 126 -6.81 -6.75 2.54
C LEU A 126 -5.74 -6.18 3.46
N ASP A 127 -5.67 -4.86 3.55
CA ASP A 127 -4.72 -4.11 4.34
C ASP A 127 -5.38 -3.52 5.58
N GLU A 128 -4.87 -3.89 6.75
CA GLU A 128 -5.21 -3.27 8.01
C GLU A 128 -4.10 -2.29 8.38
N THR A 129 -4.40 -1.00 8.42
CA THR A 129 -3.43 0.07 8.68
C THR A 129 -3.82 0.87 9.92
N PRO A 130 -2.90 1.65 10.53
CA PRO A 130 -3.22 2.54 11.64
C PRO A 130 -4.28 3.60 11.33
N ILE A 131 -4.50 3.94 10.05
CA ILE A 131 -5.54 4.89 9.59
C ILE A 131 -6.81 4.21 9.10
N GLY A 132 -6.98 2.94 9.41
CA GLY A 132 -8.13 2.13 9.03
C GLY A 132 -7.82 1.07 7.99
N PRO A 133 -8.78 0.18 7.73
CA PRO A 133 -8.61 -0.91 6.78
C PRO A 133 -8.98 -0.50 5.36
N PHE A 134 -8.32 -1.17 4.38
CA PHE A 134 -8.52 -0.96 2.95
C PHE A 134 -8.49 -2.29 2.20
N LEU A 135 -9.10 -2.31 1.02
CA LEU A 135 -8.76 -3.26 -0.03
C LEU A 135 -7.87 -2.56 -1.07
N GLU A 136 -6.83 -3.23 -1.54
CA GLU A 136 -6.14 -2.89 -2.77
C GLU A 136 -6.52 -3.93 -3.82
N LEU A 137 -7.00 -3.49 -4.96
CA LEU A 137 -7.27 -4.34 -6.13
C LEU A 137 -6.14 -4.08 -7.12
N GLU A 138 -5.35 -5.11 -7.40
CA GLU A 138 -4.20 -5.03 -8.30
C GLU A 138 -4.40 -6.00 -9.48
N GLY A 139 -4.30 -5.50 -10.73
CA GLY A 139 -4.46 -6.34 -11.91
C GLY A 139 -4.89 -5.60 -13.16
N ALA A 140 -5.42 -6.33 -14.14
CA ALA A 140 -5.98 -5.75 -15.36
C ALA A 140 -7.18 -4.85 -15.04
N THR A 141 -7.34 -3.76 -15.78
CA THR A 141 -8.37 -2.73 -15.48
C THR A 141 -9.80 -3.27 -15.50
N ASP A 142 -10.11 -4.14 -16.46
CA ASP A 142 -11.41 -4.82 -16.55
C ASP A 142 -11.66 -5.77 -15.37
N TRP A 143 -10.61 -6.47 -14.93
CA TRP A 143 -10.67 -7.32 -13.75
C TRP A 143 -10.87 -6.49 -12.46
N ILE A 144 -10.18 -5.35 -12.31
CA ILE A 144 -10.35 -4.44 -11.17
C ILE A 144 -11.80 -3.98 -11.06
N ASP A 145 -12.40 -3.53 -12.18
CA ASP A 145 -13.80 -3.07 -12.19
C ASP A 145 -14.78 -4.20 -11.86
N GLN A 146 -14.54 -5.39 -12.38
CA GLN A 146 -15.36 -6.57 -12.09
C GLN A 146 -15.26 -6.97 -10.63
N ALA A 147 -14.06 -7.07 -10.07
CA ALA A 147 -13.83 -7.42 -8.68
C ALA A 147 -14.43 -6.38 -7.72
N ALA A 148 -14.24 -5.08 -8.00
CA ALA A 148 -14.86 -4.01 -7.23
C ALA A 148 -16.38 -4.11 -7.21
N SER A 149 -17.00 -4.32 -8.38
CA SER A 149 -18.46 -4.47 -8.51
C SER A 149 -18.99 -5.67 -7.73
N GLN A 150 -18.31 -6.83 -7.79
CA GLN A 150 -18.66 -8.03 -7.03
C GLN A 150 -18.62 -7.79 -5.51
N LEU A 151 -17.71 -6.94 -5.05
CA LEU A 151 -17.56 -6.55 -3.65
C LEU A 151 -18.48 -5.40 -3.24
N GLY A 152 -19.32 -4.89 -4.15
CA GLY A 152 -20.31 -3.83 -3.90
C GLY A 152 -19.75 -2.41 -3.98
N PHE A 153 -18.63 -2.22 -4.68
CA PHE A 153 -18.01 -0.91 -4.93
C PHE A 153 -18.19 -0.47 -6.39
N SER A 154 -18.08 0.82 -6.60
CA SER A 154 -18.17 1.48 -7.90
C SER A 154 -16.87 2.27 -8.19
N PRO A 155 -16.64 2.71 -9.43
CA PRO A 155 -15.49 3.56 -9.74
C PRO A 155 -15.40 4.87 -8.95
N GLY A 156 -16.54 5.36 -8.42
CA GLY A 156 -16.58 6.52 -7.54
C GLY A 156 -15.92 6.29 -6.17
N ASP A 157 -15.75 5.04 -5.77
CA ASP A 157 -15.13 4.66 -4.50
C ASP A 157 -13.61 4.46 -4.61
N TYR A 158 -13.04 4.59 -5.84
CA TYR A 158 -11.64 4.33 -6.10
C TYR A 158 -10.74 5.41 -5.51
N ILE A 159 -9.78 5.00 -4.69
CA ILE A 159 -8.77 5.84 -4.07
C ILE A 159 -7.44 5.56 -4.75
N LEU A 160 -6.89 6.58 -5.44
CA LEU A 160 -5.60 6.50 -6.15
C LEU A 160 -4.42 6.99 -5.29
N LYS A 161 -4.72 7.51 -4.10
CA LYS A 161 -3.74 8.07 -3.17
C LYS A 161 -2.90 6.97 -2.51
N SER A 162 -1.65 7.30 -2.21
CA SER A 162 -0.77 6.43 -1.42
C SER A 162 -1.16 6.45 0.06
N TYR A 163 -0.74 5.44 0.84
CA TYR A 163 -0.91 5.45 2.30
C TYR A 163 -0.26 6.67 2.97
N VAL A 164 0.88 7.11 2.46
CA VAL A 164 1.53 8.35 2.94
C VAL A 164 0.62 9.56 2.76
N THR A 165 -0.02 9.69 1.58
CA THR A 165 -0.94 10.78 1.30
C THR A 165 -2.19 10.70 2.18
N LEU A 166 -2.77 9.51 2.32
CA LEU A 166 -3.94 9.28 3.16
C LEU A 166 -3.64 9.55 4.64
N PHE A 167 -2.46 9.15 5.12
CA PHE A 167 -2.03 9.43 6.48
C PHE A 167 -1.92 10.94 6.73
N ARG A 168 -1.30 11.69 5.84
CA ARG A 168 -1.19 13.15 5.95
C ARG A 168 -2.54 13.86 5.99
N GLU A 169 -3.48 13.41 5.18
CA GLU A 169 -4.84 13.94 5.17
C GLU A 169 -5.61 13.61 6.44
N SER A 170 -5.32 12.46 7.05
CA SER A 170 -5.93 12.03 8.32
C SER A 170 -5.29 12.67 9.54
N CYS A 171 -4.03 13.11 9.45
CA CYS A 171 -3.23 13.64 10.56
C CYS A 171 -2.46 14.89 10.11
N PRO A 172 -3.16 16.00 9.76
CA PRO A 172 -2.53 17.19 9.15
C PRO A 172 -1.56 17.93 10.08
N GLU A 173 -1.68 17.73 11.40
CA GLU A 173 -0.83 18.40 12.41
C GLU A 173 0.55 17.74 12.61
N GLN A 174 0.80 16.59 11.97
CA GLN A 174 2.09 15.93 12.09
C GLN A 174 3.10 16.48 11.06
N GLU A 175 4.25 16.95 11.55
CA GLU A 175 5.38 17.32 10.68
C GLU A 175 5.82 16.11 9.85
N PHE A 176 6.16 16.37 8.59
CA PHE A 176 6.40 15.32 7.62
C PHE A 176 7.74 14.59 7.80
N GLU A 177 8.82 15.30 8.12
CA GLU A 177 10.14 14.71 8.30
C GLU A 177 10.18 13.89 9.60
N GLY A 178 10.42 12.58 9.45
CA GLY A 178 10.42 11.64 10.55
C GLY A 178 9.03 11.16 11.00
N SER A 179 7.94 11.56 10.32
CA SER A 179 6.61 11.05 10.63
C SER A 179 6.50 9.56 10.30
N ALA A 180 5.72 8.85 11.11
CA ALA A 180 5.53 7.42 10.95
C ALA A 180 4.07 7.03 11.21
N MET A 181 3.54 6.11 10.40
CA MET A 181 2.22 5.52 10.56
C MET A 181 2.39 4.12 11.19
N LEU A 182 2.40 4.07 12.53
CA LEU A 182 2.69 2.85 13.29
C LEU A 182 1.49 2.46 14.14
N PHE A 183 1.30 1.15 14.34
CA PHE A 183 0.32 0.67 15.30
C PHE A 183 0.71 1.08 16.73
N GLY A 184 -0.30 1.38 17.57
CA GLY A 184 -0.09 1.85 18.94
C GLY A 184 0.24 3.33 19.08
N SER A 185 0.45 4.06 18.00
CA SER A 185 0.55 5.53 18.04
C SER A 185 -0.84 6.15 18.16
N THR A 186 -0.98 7.16 19.01
CA THR A 186 -2.23 7.92 19.12
C THR A 186 -2.34 8.93 17.99
N TYR A 187 -3.11 8.57 16.96
CA TYR A 187 -3.51 9.51 15.91
C TYR A 187 -4.91 10.02 16.22
N SER A 188 -5.07 11.34 16.27
CA SER A 188 -6.40 11.95 16.31
C SER A 188 -7.07 11.68 14.98
N GLN A 189 -7.92 10.64 14.92
CA GLN A 189 -8.74 10.42 13.72
C GLN A 189 -9.72 11.58 13.56
N PRO A 190 -9.81 12.21 12.38
CA PRO A 190 -10.89 13.16 12.13
C PRO A 190 -12.22 12.41 12.30
N ASN A 191 -13.11 13.02 13.07
CA ASN A 191 -14.44 12.49 13.35
C ASN A 191 -15.16 12.24 11.99
N PRO A 192 -15.70 11.05 11.69
CA PRO A 192 -16.33 10.76 10.40
C PRO A 192 -17.72 11.41 10.21
N LYS A 193 -17.98 12.52 10.91
CA LYS A 193 -19.20 13.30 10.79
C LYS A 193 -18.87 14.74 10.36
N GLY A 194 -18.86 14.95 9.07
CA GLY A 194 -18.87 16.21 8.39
C GLY A 194 -19.45 16.01 7.01
#